data_83196de3ab3aade382b6bf4613ed96ef
#
_entry.id   83196de3ab3aade382b6bf4613ed96ef
#
_cell.length_a   1.000
_cell.length_b   1.000
_cell.length_c   1.000
_cell.angle_alpha   90.00
_cell.angle_beta   90.00
_cell.angle_gamma   90.00
#
_symmetry.space_group_name_H-M   'P 1'
#
loop_
_entity.id
_entity.type
_entity.pdbx_description
1 polymer ?
#
loop_
_entity_poly.entity_id
_entity_poly.type
_entity_poly.pdbx_seq_one_letter_code
_entity_poly.pdbx_strand_id
1 'polypeptide(L)'
;MLKNNICVSGIQSVVRYKYNENDKEFSRYGPDLYKYELVYRLSGENFTTFNGKTLHNKPNTAMLLPKGDGADYTVKRVSYGDCIDIYFDTESEMPCEALFFDLTENKRIEGLFRKILLSWVGRKEGYEYACMSILYDILFELARPYKNYIPADKYALIEKGIDYLREHCLDKEIDYYMPAQICGISYTYFKRLFISKFSVPPVKYVTKLKLEYSLELILSKRHSIGEVAQMCGFDSVYYFSKKFKENFGISPSRYEY
;
A
#
# COMPACT_ATOMS: atom_id res chain seq x y z
N MET A 1 3.79 3.36 6.75
CA MET A 1 3.45 2.99 5.35
C MET A 1 4.53 2.07 4.83
N LEU A 2 4.13 0.97 4.24
CA LEU A 2 5.04 0.12 3.47
C LEU A 2 5.54 0.94 2.26
N LYS A 3 6.79 1.43 2.32
CA LYS A 3 7.34 2.33 1.30
C LYS A 3 8.09 1.62 0.17
N ASN A 4 8.40 0.34 0.34
CA ASN A 4 9.23 -0.43 -0.59
C ASN A 4 8.44 -1.60 -1.17
N ASN A 5 8.77 -2.00 -2.39
CA ASN A 5 8.27 -3.25 -2.94
C ASN A 5 8.88 -4.41 -2.13
N ILE A 6 8.03 -5.09 -1.38
CA ILE A 6 8.43 -6.27 -0.61
C ILE A 6 8.42 -7.47 -1.55
N CYS A 7 9.57 -8.07 -1.77
CA CYS A 7 9.70 -9.33 -2.49
C CYS A 7 9.75 -10.47 -1.47
N VAL A 8 8.65 -11.19 -1.31
CA VAL A 8 8.56 -12.34 -0.39
C VAL A 8 9.25 -13.54 -1.03
N SER A 9 10.25 -14.10 -0.35
CA SER A 9 10.95 -15.31 -0.81
C SER A 9 10.26 -16.61 -0.41
N GLY A 10 9.46 -16.60 0.66
CA GLY A 10 8.68 -17.76 1.08
C GLY A 10 7.87 -17.53 2.35
N ILE A 11 6.80 -18.29 2.50
CA ILE A 11 6.01 -18.36 3.73
C ILE A 11 6.48 -19.57 4.53
N GLN A 12 6.80 -19.34 5.79
CA GLN A 12 7.30 -20.37 6.69
C GLN A 12 6.17 -21.05 7.46
N SER A 13 5.21 -20.24 7.94
CA SER A 13 4.02 -20.75 8.61
C SER A 13 2.89 -19.74 8.63
N VAL A 14 1.66 -20.24 8.71
CA VAL A 14 0.46 -19.46 8.99
C VAL A 14 -0.27 -20.14 10.14
N VAL A 15 -0.41 -19.43 11.25
CA VAL A 15 -0.91 -20.00 12.51
C VAL A 15 -2.04 -19.14 13.06
N ARG A 16 -3.08 -19.77 13.59
CA ARG A 16 -4.08 -19.10 14.41
C ARG A 16 -3.78 -19.37 15.87
N TYR A 17 -3.45 -18.33 16.61
CA TYR A 17 -3.31 -18.40 18.05
C TYR A 17 -4.63 -18.03 18.72
N LYS A 18 -5.04 -18.86 19.71
CA LYS A 18 -6.16 -18.59 20.60
C LYS A 18 -5.60 -18.43 22.01
N TYR A 19 -5.79 -17.26 22.56
CA TYR A 19 -5.34 -16.94 23.90
C TYR A 19 -6.49 -17.03 24.90
N ASN A 20 -6.23 -17.63 26.05
CA ASN A 20 -7.18 -17.83 27.15
C ASN A 20 -6.56 -17.38 28.48
N GLU A 21 -7.31 -17.53 29.59
CA GLU A 21 -6.92 -17.08 30.93
C GLU A 21 -5.63 -17.71 31.44
N ASN A 22 -5.27 -18.89 30.96
CA ASN A 22 -4.06 -19.59 31.37
C ASN A 22 -2.79 -19.12 30.65
N ASP A 23 -2.94 -18.34 29.58
CA ASP A 23 -1.82 -17.82 28.81
C ASP A 23 -1.20 -16.62 29.55
N LYS A 24 0.02 -16.77 29.99
CA LYS A 24 0.77 -15.71 30.65
C LYS A 24 1.15 -14.58 29.68
N GLU A 25 1.35 -13.39 30.23
CA GLU A 25 2.09 -12.34 29.51
C GLU A 25 3.45 -12.90 29.12
N PHE A 26 3.86 -12.65 27.88
CA PHE A 26 5.17 -13.13 27.47
C PHE A 26 6.03 -11.97 26.97
N SER A 27 7.31 -12.09 27.25
CA SER A 27 8.34 -11.23 26.71
C SER A 27 9.23 -12.09 25.84
N ARG A 28 9.49 -11.68 24.60
CA ARG A 28 10.51 -12.27 23.75
C ARG A 28 11.73 -11.37 23.79
N TYR A 29 12.84 -11.95 24.19
CA TYR A 29 14.15 -11.31 24.13
C TYR A 29 15.00 -12.08 23.13
N GLY A 30 15.60 -11.37 22.17
CA GLY A 30 16.72 -11.90 21.43
C GLY A 30 16.41 -12.68 20.15
N PRO A 31 17.28 -13.57 19.73
CA PRO A 31 17.53 -14.00 18.35
C PRO A 31 16.43 -14.79 17.64
N ASP A 32 15.26 -14.98 18.27
CA ASP A 32 14.19 -15.83 17.71
C ASP A 32 13.35 -15.15 16.62
N LEU A 33 13.59 -13.87 16.32
CA LEU A 33 12.94 -13.16 15.23
C LEU A 33 13.72 -13.32 13.91
N TYR A 34 14.01 -14.55 13.52
CA TYR A 34 14.66 -14.82 12.23
C TYR A 34 13.78 -14.55 11.01
N LYS A 35 12.52 -14.19 11.23
CA LYS A 35 11.49 -14.05 10.18
C LYS A 35 10.66 -12.80 10.43
N TYR A 36 10.10 -12.27 9.35
CA TYR A 36 9.06 -11.25 9.47
C TYR A 36 7.77 -11.90 9.95
N GLU A 37 7.07 -11.22 10.85
CA GLU A 37 5.82 -11.68 11.42
C GLU A 37 4.72 -10.65 11.14
N LEU A 38 3.69 -11.06 10.41
CA LEU A 38 2.51 -10.26 10.17
C LEU A 38 1.34 -10.81 10.99
N VAL A 39 0.95 -10.07 12.02
CA VAL A 39 -0.11 -10.43 12.95
C VAL A 39 -1.39 -9.68 12.62
N TYR A 40 -2.52 -10.38 12.54
CA TYR A 40 -3.85 -9.78 12.44
C TYR A 40 -4.70 -10.16 13.63
N ARG A 41 -5.24 -9.18 14.36
CA ARG A 41 -6.08 -9.38 15.54
C ARG A 41 -7.54 -9.61 15.15
N LEU A 42 -8.05 -10.81 15.41
CA LEU A 42 -9.46 -11.18 15.17
C LEU A 42 -10.35 -10.77 16.34
N SER A 43 -9.89 -10.99 17.56
CA SER A 43 -10.63 -10.68 18.78
C SER A 43 -9.67 -10.48 19.95
N GLY A 44 -10.19 -9.93 21.05
CA GLY A 44 -9.38 -9.60 22.22
C GLY A 44 -8.47 -8.39 21.98
N GLU A 45 -7.82 -7.92 23.05
CA GLU A 45 -6.96 -6.73 23.02
C GLU A 45 -5.67 -6.96 23.79
N ASN A 46 -4.59 -6.37 23.30
CA ASN A 46 -3.31 -6.32 24.01
C ASN A 46 -2.53 -5.04 23.67
N PHE A 47 -1.56 -4.75 24.52
CA PHE A 47 -0.51 -3.78 24.23
C PHE A 47 0.76 -4.53 23.88
N THR A 48 1.33 -4.20 22.73
CA THR A 48 2.65 -4.71 22.32
C THR A 48 3.65 -3.58 22.39
N THR A 49 4.72 -3.77 23.16
CA THR A 49 5.86 -2.85 23.18
C THR A 49 6.99 -3.43 22.36
N PHE A 50 7.48 -2.65 21.41
CA PHE A 50 8.59 -2.99 20.53
C PHE A 50 9.57 -1.81 20.50
N ASN A 51 10.82 -2.02 20.90
CA ASN A 51 11.85 -0.98 20.98
C ASN A 51 11.35 0.31 21.67
N GLY A 52 10.70 0.15 22.83
CA GLY A 52 10.16 1.25 23.64
C GLY A 52 8.88 1.90 23.11
N LYS A 53 8.39 1.53 21.93
CA LYS A 53 7.13 2.02 21.38
C LYS A 53 6.01 1.05 21.69
N THR A 54 4.97 1.52 22.39
CA THR A 54 3.80 0.71 22.75
C THR A 54 2.67 0.93 21.75
N LEU A 55 2.13 -0.18 21.23
CA LEU A 55 1.03 -0.22 20.26
C LEU A 55 -0.17 -0.93 20.89
N HIS A 56 -1.37 -0.38 20.71
CA HIS A 56 -2.63 -0.98 21.17
C HIS A 56 -3.24 -1.82 20.04
N ASN A 57 -3.21 -3.14 20.21
CA ASN A 57 -3.79 -4.08 19.25
C ASN A 57 -5.20 -4.44 19.70
N LYS A 58 -6.19 -4.08 18.92
CA LYS A 58 -7.61 -4.36 19.08
C LYS A 58 -8.14 -5.12 17.86
N PRO A 59 -9.35 -5.67 17.86
CA PRO A 59 -9.92 -6.31 16.68
C PRO A 59 -9.82 -5.41 15.45
N ASN A 60 -9.55 -6.01 14.30
CA ASN A 60 -9.30 -5.31 13.02
C ASN A 60 -8.04 -4.42 13.01
N THR A 61 -7.01 -4.80 13.73
CA THR A 61 -5.68 -4.21 13.56
C THR A 61 -4.69 -5.25 13.09
N ALA A 62 -3.67 -4.82 12.35
CA ALA A 62 -2.54 -5.65 12.01
C ALA A 62 -1.23 -5.00 12.43
N MET A 63 -0.24 -5.85 12.66
CA MET A 63 1.10 -5.44 13.02
C MET A 63 2.11 -6.24 12.21
N LEU A 64 3.03 -5.55 11.55
CA LEU A 64 4.16 -6.17 10.87
C LEU A 64 5.41 -5.95 11.73
N LEU A 65 5.94 -7.05 12.24
CA LEU A 65 7.15 -7.08 13.04
C LEU A 65 8.36 -7.45 12.17
N PRO A 66 9.44 -6.69 12.25
CA PRO A 66 10.67 -7.00 11.51
C PRO A 66 11.36 -8.23 12.11
N LYS A 67 12.16 -8.92 11.30
CA LYS A 67 13.16 -9.85 11.81
C LYS A 67 14.34 -9.02 12.38
N GLY A 68 15.01 -9.53 13.37
CA GLY A 68 16.21 -8.87 13.92
C GLY A 68 16.64 -9.44 15.25
N ASP A 69 17.94 -9.30 15.53
CA ASP A 69 18.54 -9.70 16.78
C ASP A 69 18.28 -8.61 17.86
N GLY A 70 17.87 -9.03 19.05
CA GLY A 70 17.86 -8.16 20.23
C GLY A 70 16.72 -7.16 20.35
N ALA A 71 15.65 -7.32 19.60
CA ALA A 71 14.47 -6.47 19.78
C ALA A 71 13.73 -6.82 21.09
N ASP A 72 13.57 -5.83 21.95
CA ASP A 72 12.72 -5.95 23.13
C ASP A 72 11.26 -5.98 22.68
N TYR A 73 10.63 -7.13 22.84
CA TYR A 73 9.25 -7.36 22.48
C TYR A 73 8.47 -7.87 23.69
N THR A 74 7.51 -7.08 24.14
CA THR A 74 6.64 -7.48 25.26
C THR A 74 5.18 -7.36 24.84
N VAL A 75 4.36 -8.33 25.27
CA VAL A 75 2.91 -8.31 25.08
C VAL A 75 2.21 -8.32 26.41
N LYS A 76 1.45 -7.27 26.70
CA LYS A 76 0.58 -7.15 27.85
C LYS A 76 -0.87 -7.29 27.41
N ARG A 77 -1.56 -8.35 27.85
CA ARG A 77 -2.96 -8.61 27.48
C ARG A 77 -3.92 -7.73 28.27
N VAL A 78 -4.94 -7.24 27.58
CA VAL A 78 -6.10 -6.54 28.16
C VAL A 78 -7.28 -7.49 28.20
N SER A 79 -7.51 -8.21 27.11
CA SER A 79 -8.53 -9.26 27.01
C SER A 79 -8.07 -10.39 26.11
N TYR A 80 -8.61 -11.58 26.35
CA TYR A 80 -8.27 -12.78 25.59
C TYR A 80 -8.95 -12.81 24.24
N GLY A 81 -8.39 -13.52 23.28
CA GLY A 81 -8.92 -13.62 21.94
C GLY A 81 -7.96 -14.26 20.95
N ASP A 82 -8.22 -14.07 19.69
CA ASP A 82 -7.56 -14.77 18.61
C ASP A 82 -6.76 -13.82 17.72
N CYS A 83 -5.66 -14.31 17.16
CA CYS A 83 -4.96 -13.68 16.03
C CYS A 83 -4.58 -14.70 14.97
N ILE A 84 -4.30 -14.23 13.78
CA ILE A 84 -3.67 -14.99 12.70
C ILE A 84 -2.32 -14.37 12.42
N ASP A 85 -1.27 -15.20 12.54
CA ASP A 85 0.11 -14.80 12.37
C ASP A 85 0.68 -15.49 11.14
N ILE A 86 1.33 -14.70 10.28
CA ILE A 86 2.00 -15.15 9.05
C ILE A 86 3.48 -14.90 9.22
N TYR A 87 4.27 -15.97 9.19
CA TYR A 87 5.73 -15.90 9.24
C TYR A 87 6.30 -16.08 7.84
N PHE A 88 7.10 -15.14 7.38
CA PHE A 88 7.62 -15.14 6.01
C PHE A 88 9.02 -14.52 5.93
N ASP A 89 9.72 -14.79 4.85
CA ASP A 89 11.02 -14.22 4.50
C ASP A 89 10.92 -13.34 3.25
N THR A 90 11.88 -12.43 3.10
CA THR A 90 11.98 -11.51 1.95
C THR A 90 13.38 -11.56 1.36
N GLU A 91 13.50 -11.29 0.05
CA GLU A 91 14.79 -11.21 -0.65
C GLU A 91 15.62 -9.99 -0.23
N SER A 92 14.95 -8.91 0.15
CA SER A 92 15.58 -7.68 0.62
C SER A 92 15.17 -7.38 2.06
N GLU A 93 16.04 -6.73 2.82
CA GLU A 93 15.71 -6.30 4.17
C GLU A 93 14.57 -5.29 4.18
N MET A 94 13.59 -5.53 5.03
CA MET A 94 12.52 -4.58 5.33
C MET A 94 12.95 -3.62 6.46
N PRO A 95 12.23 -2.50 6.65
CA PRO A 95 12.51 -1.56 7.74
C PRO A 95 12.59 -2.26 9.11
N CYS A 96 13.56 -1.87 9.94
CA CYS A 96 13.77 -2.40 11.29
C CYS A 96 12.73 -1.94 12.33
N GLU A 97 11.65 -1.29 11.91
CA GLU A 97 10.60 -0.79 12.79
C GLU A 97 9.31 -1.61 12.67
N ALA A 98 8.66 -1.85 13.81
CA ALA A 98 7.32 -2.41 13.81
C ALA A 98 6.32 -1.44 13.15
N LEU A 99 5.57 -1.92 12.16
CA LEU A 99 4.51 -1.16 11.51
C LEU A 99 3.15 -1.59 12.07
N PHE A 100 2.31 -0.60 12.35
CA PHE A 100 0.95 -0.81 12.85
C PHE A 100 -0.08 -0.29 11.84
N PHE A 101 -1.17 -1.05 11.68
CA PHE A 101 -2.24 -0.76 10.74
C PHE A 101 -3.59 -0.85 11.47
N ASP A 102 -4.33 0.26 11.51
CA ASP A 102 -5.75 0.25 11.87
C ASP A 102 -6.55 -0.09 10.61
N LEU A 103 -7.22 -1.22 10.64
CA LEU A 103 -7.93 -1.82 9.50
C LEU A 103 -9.45 -1.89 9.75
N THR A 104 -9.94 -1.17 10.75
CA THR A 104 -11.36 -1.17 11.16
C THR A 104 -12.31 -0.92 9.99
N GLU A 105 -11.89 -0.10 9.05
CA GLU A 105 -12.67 0.24 7.85
C GLU A 105 -12.42 -0.72 6.67
N ASN A 106 -11.46 -1.66 6.78
CA ASN A 106 -11.16 -2.60 5.70
C ASN A 106 -11.81 -3.97 5.91
N LYS A 107 -13.05 -4.09 5.52
CA LYS A 107 -13.82 -5.34 5.64
C LYS A 107 -13.26 -6.52 4.81
N ARG A 108 -12.40 -6.24 3.82
CA ARG A 108 -11.84 -7.29 2.94
C ARG A 108 -10.67 -8.01 3.60
N ILE A 109 -9.90 -7.33 4.44
CA ILE A 109 -8.61 -7.84 4.91
C ILE A 109 -8.76 -9.06 5.83
N GLU A 110 -9.76 -9.07 6.70
CA GLU A 110 -10.06 -10.25 7.54
C GLU A 110 -10.30 -11.50 6.69
N GLY A 111 -11.06 -11.34 5.60
CA GLY A 111 -11.32 -12.43 4.65
C GLY A 111 -10.03 -12.99 4.03
N LEU A 112 -9.06 -12.13 3.73
CA LEU A 112 -7.76 -12.56 3.21
C LEU A 112 -6.95 -13.33 4.25
N PHE A 113 -6.89 -12.87 5.50
CA PHE A 113 -6.21 -13.60 6.58
C PHE A 113 -6.86 -14.96 6.86
N ARG A 114 -8.18 -15.03 6.84
CA ARG A 114 -8.89 -16.31 6.98
C ARG A 114 -8.63 -17.23 5.80
N LYS A 115 -8.59 -16.70 4.58
CA LYS A 115 -8.35 -17.45 3.34
C LYS A 115 -6.94 -18.04 3.32
N ILE A 116 -5.90 -17.27 3.68
CA ILE A 116 -4.54 -17.78 3.70
C ILE A 116 -4.37 -18.89 4.75
N LEU A 117 -4.99 -18.73 5.93
CA LEU A 117 -4.99 -19.77 6.97
C LEU A 117 -5.63 -21.08 6.46
N LEU A 118 -6.81 -21.00 5.83
CA LEU A 118 -7.50 -22.17 5.29
C LEU A 118 -6.68 -22.85 4.17
N SER A 119 -6.05 -22.06 3.29
CA SER A 119 -5.18 -22.59 2.23
C SER A 119 -3.96 -23.28 2.82
N TRP A 120 -3.33 -22.68 3.84
CA TRP A 120 -2.16 -23.25 4.51
C TRP A 120 -2.46 -24.55 5.25
N VAL A 121 -3.56 -24.60 6.00
CA VAL A 121 -3.98 -25.81 6.75
C VAL A 121 -4.46 -26.91 5.80
N GLY A 122 -5.15 -26.55 4.74
CA GLY A 122 -5.73 -27.51 3.78
C GLY A 122 -4.71 -28.20 2.89
N ARG A 123 -3.51 -27.63 2.71
CA ARG A 123 -2.36 -28.18 1.93
C ARG A 123 -2.74 -28.86 0.60
N LYS A 124 -3.73 -28.31 -0.11
CA LYS A 124 -4.06 -28.80 -1.45
C LYS A 124 -2.90 -28.55 -2.41
N GLU A 125 -2.84 -29.33 -3.50
CA GLU A 125 -1.80 -29.13 -4.52
C GLU A 125 -1.71 -27.65 -4.92
N GLY A 126 -0.48 -27.12 -4.93
CA GLY A 126 -0.21 -25.69 -5.20
C GLY A 126 -0.58 -24.72 -4.07
N TYR A 127 -0.86 -25.20 -2.84
CA TYR A 127 -1.23 -24.32 -1.72
C TYR A 127 -0.19 -23.23 -1.41
N GLU A 128 1.10 -23.52 -1.62
CA GLU A 128 2.17 -22.55 -1.39
C GLU A 128 2.03 -21.33 -2.32
N TYR A 129 1.79 -21.56 -3.61
CA TYR A 129 1.54 -20.48 -4.58
C TYR A 129 0.25 -19.72 -4.25
N ALA A 130 -0.80 -20.43 -3.84
CA ALA A 130 -2.04 -19.78 -3.40
C ALA A 130 -1.81 -18.89 -2.17
N CYS A 131 -1.06 -19.36 -1.18
CA CYS A 131 -0.71 -18.59 0.02
C CYS A 131 0.15 -17.38 -0.33
N MET A 132 1.14 -17.52 -1.23
CA MET A 132 1.95 -16.39 -1.71
C MET A 132 1.10 -15.32 -2.38
N SER A 133 0.19 -15.71 -3.28
CA SER A 133 -0.74 -14.78 -3.92
C SER A 133 -1.59 -14.04 -2.90
N ILE A 134 -2.15 -14.74 -1.91
CA ILE A 134 -2.97 -14.12 -0.86
C ILE A 134 -2.14 -13.20 0.04
N LEU A 135 -0.90 -13.56 0.35
CA LEU A 135 0.00 -12.69 1.12
C LEU A 135 0.30 -11.39 0.38
N TYR A 136 0.54 -11.44 -0.93
CA TYR A 136 0.69 -10.23 -1.74
C TYR A 136 -0.59 -9.40 -1.78
N ASP A 137 -1.78 -10.01 -1.84
CA ASP A 137 -3.05 -9.29 -1.70
C ASP A 137 -3.15 -8.57 -0.34
N ILE A 138 -2.75 -9.24 0.75
CA ILE A 138 -2.70 -8.63 2.08
C ILE A 138 -1.71 -7.46 2.11
N LEU A 139 -0.48 -7.64 1.63
CA LEU A 139 0.54 -6.60 1.59
C LEU A 139 0.08 -5.40 0.72
N PHE A 140 -0.60 -5.67 -0.39
CA PHE A 140 -1.21 -4.63 -1.22
C PHE A 140 -2.25 -3.82 -0.45
N GLU A 141 -3.15 -4.50 0.27
CA GLU A 141 -4.14 -3.81 1.11
C GLU A 141 -3.48 -2.99 2.24
N LEU A 142 -2.41 -3.49 2.85
CA LEU A 142 -1.66 -2.77 3.89
C LEU A 142 -0.83 -1.59 3.35
N ALA A 143 -0.37 -1.68 2.10
CA ALA A 143 0.37 -0.61 1.44
C ALA A 143 -0.53 0.57 1.02
N ARG A 144 -1.83 0.33 0.88
CA ARG A 144 -2.79 1.39 0.52
C ARG A 144 -2.92 2.37 1.68
N PRO A 145 -2.81 3.67 1.43
CA PRO A 145 -3.04 4.65 2.47
C PRO A 145 -4.52 4.67 2.85
N TYR A 146 -4.86 4.03 3.96
CA TYR A 146 -6.19 4.17 4.58
C TYR A 146 -6.31 5.55 5.23
N LYS A 147 -6.40 6.58 4.41
CA LYS A 147 -6.83 7.90 4.85
C LYS A 147 -8.31 8.04 4.52
N ASN A 148 -9.16 7.92 5.54
CA ASN A 148 -10.62 8.09 5.47
C ASN A 148 -11.27 7.11 4.49
N TYR A 149 -11.72 5.96 4.98
CA TYR A 149 -12.64 5.11 4.22
C TYR A 149 -13.80 5.96 3.71
N ILE A 150 -13.79 6.19 2.43
CA ILE A 150 -14.92 6.71 1.72
C ILE A 150 -15.59 5.48 1.12
N PRO A 151 -16.85 5.18 1.48
CA PRO A 151 -17.58 4.05 0.93
C PRO A 151 -17.44 3.99 -0.59
N ALA A 152 -17.38 2.79 -1.18
CA ALA A 152 -17.12 2.61 -2.61
C ALA A 152 -18.17 3.33 -3.50
N ASP A 153 -19.39 3.47 -3.01
CA ASP A 153 -20.46 4.27 -3.61
C ASP A 153 -20.09 5.77 -3.74
N LYS A 154 -19.34 6.32 -2.79
CA LYS A 154 -18.87 7.71 -2.88
C LYS A 154 -17.77 7.91 -3.92
N TYR A 155 -16.99 6.88 -4.23
CA TYR A 155 -16.04 6.98 -5.34
C TYR A 155 -16.74 6.94 -6.71
N ALA A 156 -17.89 6.27 -6.80
CA ALA A 156 -18.72 6.33 -8.00
C ALA A 156 -19.14 7.76 -8.34
N LEU A 157 -19.29 8.63 -7.32
CA LEU A 157 -19.60 10.05 -7.52
C LEU A 157 -18.55 10.82 -8.31
N ILE A 158 -17.29 10.41 -8.25
CA ILE A 158 -16.17 11.10 -8.93
C ILE A 158 -15.66 10.38 -10.16
N GLU A 159 -16.24 9.23 -10.53
CA GLU A 159 -15.73 8.40 -11.64
C GLU A 159 -15.74 9.17 -12.97
N LYS A 160 -16.84 9.83 -13.31
CA LYS A 160 -16.93 10.66 -14.52
C LYS A 160 -15.90 11.79 -14.56
N GLY A 161 -15.57 12.37 -13.40
CA GLY A 161 -14.56 13.41 -13.31
C GLY A 161 -13.14 12.84 -13.43
N ILE A 162 -12.92 11.59 -12.99
CA ILE A 162 -11.66 10.87 -13.20
C ILE A 162 -11.47 10.57 -14.69
N ASP A 163 -12.52 10.10 -15.36
CA ASP A 163 -12.48 9.79 -16.78
C ASP A 163 -12.18 11.04 -17.61
N TYR A 164 -12.83 12.17 -17.29
CA TYR A 164 -12.49 13.45 -17.90
C TYR A 164 -10.98 13.77 -17.76
N LEU A 165 -10.39 13.62 -16.57
CA LEU A 165 -8.96 13.88 -16.37
C LEU A 165 -8.07 12.93 -17.16
N ARG A 166 -8.49 11.69 -17.38
CA ARG A 166 -7.75 10.71 -18.21
C ARG A 166 -7.84 11.03 -19.69
N GLU A 167 -9.03 11.34 -20.19
CA GLU A 167 -9.29 11.66 -21.57
C GLU A 167 -8.58 12.95 -22.01
N HIS A 168 -8.53 13.95 -21.11
CA HIS A 168 -7.92 15.25 -21.36
C HIS A 168 -6.49 15.38 -20.81
N CYS A 169 -5.88 14.28 -20.33
CA CYS A 169 -4.58 14.36 -19.66
C CYS A 169 -3.46 14.91 -20.53
N LEU A 170 -3.54 14.80 -21.86
CA LEU A 170 -2.53 15.30 -22.81
C LEU A 170 -2.83 16.71 -23.33
N ASP A 171 -4.00 17.26 -22.99
CA ASP A 171 -4.34 18.62 -23.41
C ASP A 171 -3.38 19.64 -22.79
N LYS A 172 -3.06 20.68 -23.57
CA LYS A 172 -2.18 21.75 -23.13
C LYS A 172 -2.80 22.51 -21.95
N GLU A 173 -4.09 22.84 -22.07
CA GLU A 173 -4.85 23.51 -21.02
C GLU A 173 -5.94 22.58 -20.50
N ILE A 174 -5.86 22.21 -19.23
CA ILE A 174 -6.84 21.35 -18.56
C ILE A 174 -7.59 22.18 -17.53
N ASP A 175 -8.91 22.20 -17.65
CA ASP A 175 -9.75 22.76 -16.59
C ASP A 175 -9.92 21.76 -15.44
N TYR A 176 -9.19 21.98 -14.35
CA TYR A 176 -9.25 21.13 -13.15
C TYR A 176 -10.54 21.33 -12.31
N TYR A 177 -11.39 22.31 -12.64
CA TYR A 177 -12.69 22.48 -11.99
C TYR A 177 -13.78 21.69 -12.72
N MET A 178 -13.63 21.46 -14.01
CA MET A 178 -14.57 20.70 -14.83
C MET A 178 -14.91 19.30 -14.28
N PRO A 179 -13.96 18.49 -13.77
CA PRO A 179 -14.25 17.21 -13.15
C PRO A 179 -15.30 17.27 -12.04
N ALA A 180 -15.24 18.30 -11.21
CA ALA A 180 -16.17 18.49 -10.12
C ALA A 180 -17.57 18.90 -10.64
N GLN A 181 -17.63 19.75 -11.66
CA GLN A 181 -18.86 20.17 -12.32
C GLN A 181 -19.58 18.99 -12.99
N ILE A 182 -18.84 18.16 -13.72
CA ILE A 182 -19.36 16.92 -14.35
C ILE A 182 -19.97 15.98 -13.30
N CYS A 183 -19.36 15.93 -12.10
CA CYS A 183 -19.82 15.11 -11.00
C CYS A 183 -20.96 15.78 -10.17
N GLY A 184 -21.32 17.03 -10.46
CA GLY A 184 -22.35 17.76 -9.71
C GLY A 184 -21.97 18.05 -8.25
N ILE A 185 -20.69 18.18 -7.95
CA ILE A 185 -20.17 18.41 -6.58
C ILE A 185 -19.19 19.60 -6.54
N SER A 186 -18.92 20.13 -5.33
CA SER A 186 -17.92 21.18 -5.19
C SER A 186 -16.49 20.66 -5.48
N TYR A 187 -15.62 21.52 -6.03
CA TYR A 187 -14.22 21.19 -6.29
C TYR A 187 -13.48 20.73 -5.03
N THR A 188 -13.75 21.37 -3.89
CA THR A 188 -13.14 20.99 -2.60
C THR A 188 -13.51 19.55 -2.22
N TYR A 189 -14.78 19.18 -2.43
CA TYR A 189 -15.27 17.82 -2.14
C TYR A 189 -14.69 16.81 -3.14
N PHE A 190 -14.71 17.12 -4.44
CA PHE A 190 -14.07 16.31 -5.49
C PHE A 190 -12.60 16.06 -5.16
N LYS A 191 -11.83 17.12 -4.91
CA LYS A 191 -10.40 17.04 -4.57
C LYS A 191 -10.14 16.16 -3.34
N ARG A 192 -10.98 16.27 -2.31
CA ARG A 192 -10.89 15.42 -1.10
C ARG A 192 -11.11 13.94 -1.43
N LEU A 193 -12.16 13.60 -2.19
CA LEU A 193 -12.44 12.24 -2.63
C LEU A 193 -11.32 11.71 -3.54
N PHE A 194 -10.86 12.54 -4.46
CA PHE A 194 -9.79 12.19 -5.39
C PHE A 194 -8.47 11.88 -4.66
N ILE A 195 -8.04 12.75 -3.73
CA ILE A 195 -6.84 12.50 -2.91
C ILE A 195 -7.01 11.24 -2.06
N SER A 196 -8.21 10.99 -1.55
CA SER A 196 -8.48 9.76 -0.80
C SER A 196 -8.36 8.50 -1.67
N LYS A 197 -8.77 8.56 -2.95
CA LYS A 197 -8.67 7.43 -3.91
C LYS A 197 -7.25 7.23 -4.43
N PHE A 198 -6.56 8.31 -4.82
CA PHE A 198 -5.28 8.25 -5.54
C PHE A 198 -4.06 8.68 -4.71
N SER A 199 -4.25 9.17 -3.47
CA SER A 199 -3.21 9.67 -2.58
C SER A 199 -2.43 10.88 -3.11
N VAL A 200 -2.85 11.45 -4.23
CA VAL A 200 -2.25 12.63 -4.86
C VAL A 200 -3.35 13.57 -5.38
N PRO A 201 -3.10 14.90 -5.43
CA PRO A 201 -4.04 15.83 -6.04
C PRO A 201 -4.22 15.59 -7.54
N PRO A 202 -5.38 15.99 -8.16
CA PRO A 202 -5.65 15.83 -9.59
C PRO A 202 -4.52 16.32 -10.50
N VAL A 203 -3.95 17.49 -10.24
CA VAL A 203 -2.83 18.07 -11.00
C VAL A 203 -1.60 17.14 -11.02
N LYS A 204 -1.22 16.58 -9.85
CA LYS A 204 -0.09 15.66 -9.77
C LYS A 204 -0.38 14.34 -10.47
N TYR A 205 -1.62 13.87 -10.39
CA TYR A 205 -2.07 12.67 -11.10
C TYR A 205 -1.96 12.81 -12.61
N VAL A 206 -2.49 13.91 -13.16
CA VAL A 206 -2.38 14.21 -14.59
C VAL A 206 -0.92 14.37 -15.02
N THR A 207 -0.10 15.09 -14.24
CA THR A 207 1.34 15.22 -14.53
C THR A 207 2.01 13.86 -14.62
N LYS A 208 1.65 12.92 -13.73
CA LYS A 208 2.18 11.55 -13.76
C LYS A 208 1.77 10.81 -15.04
N LEU A 209 0.50 10.90 -15.46
CA LEU A 209 0.03 10.30 -16.72
C LEU A 209 0.79 10.87 -17.93
N LYS A 210 0.97 12.21 -18.00
CA LYS A 210 1.77 12.87 -19.05
C LYS A 210 3.19 12.31 -19.11
N LEU A 211 3.82 12.12 -17.96
CA LEU A 211 5.19 11.60 -17.85
C LEU A 211 5.28 10.13 -18.24
N GLU A 212 4.32 9.30 -17.83
CA GLU A 212 4.25 7.88 -18.23
C GLU A 212 4.10 7.74 -19.75
N TYR A 213 3.21 8.52 -20.38
CA TYR A 213 3.07 8.53 -21.83
C TYR A 213 4.32 9.08 -22.53
N SER A 214 4.97 10.12 -21.97
CA SER A 214 6.21 10.66 -22.55
C SER A 214 7.34 9.63 -22.58
N LEU A 215 7.39 8.72 -21.61
CA LEU A 215 8.37 7.64 -21.59
C LEU A 215 8.19 6.70 -22.78
N GLU A 216 6.96 6.34 -23.12
CA GLU A 216 6.65 5.51 -24.30
C GLU A 216 7.10 6.20 -25.61
N LEU A 217 6.85 7.52 -25.73
CA LEU A 217 7.28 8.30 -26.89
C LEU A 217 8.82 8.37 -27.00
N ILE A 218 9.53 8.60 -25.89
CA ILE A 218 10.99 8.62 -25.87
C ILE A 218 11.56 7.25 -26.28
N LEU A 219 11.04 6.16 -25.72
CA LEU A 219 11.48 4.80 -26.05
C LEU A 219 11.21 4.43 -27.50
N SER A 220 10.23 5.05 -28.16
CA SER A 220 9.97 4.85 -29.59
C SER A 220 11.06 5.41 -30.49
N LYS A 221 11.89 6.34 -29.98
CA LYS A 221 12.99 7.05 -30.71
C LYS A 221 12.54 7.78 -31.99
N ARG A 222 11.26 8.14 -32.09
CA ARG A 222 10.68 8.76 -33.29
C ARG A 222 10.56 10.29 -33.21
N HIS A 223 10.72 10.85 -32.02
CA HIS A 223 10.45 12.25 -31.70
C HIS A 223 11.58 12.84 -30.88
N SER A 224 11.92 14.09 -31.13
CA SER A 224 12.83 14.86 -30.30
C SER A 224 12.22 15.12 -28.90
N ILE A 225 13.04 15.37 -27.91
CA ILE A 225 12.58 15.68 -26.54
C ILE A 225 11.63 16.89 -26.51
N GLY A 226 11.86 17.85 -27.43
CA GLY A 226 10.97 19.03 -27.58
C GLY A 226 9.59 18.64 -28.08
N GLU A 227 9.53 17.81 -29.13
CA GLU A 227 8.26 17.28 -29.67
C GLU A 227 7.52 16.43 -28.64
N VAL A 228 8.23 15.55 -27.92
CA VAL A 228 7.64 14.74 -26.84
C VAL A 228 7.01 15.64 -25.78
N ALA A 229 7.71 16.69 -25.32
CA ALA A 229 7.16 17.61 -24.33
C ALA A 229 5.88 18.27 -24.83
N GLN A 230 5.86 18.70 -26.10
CA GLN A 230 4.69 19.33 -26.72
C GLN A 230 3.53 18.35 -26.88
N MET A 231 3.79 17.12 -27.37
CA MET A 231 2.79 16.06 -27.53
C MET A 231 2.16 15.64 -26.22
N CYS A 232 2.91 15.73 -25.11
CA CYS A 232 2.41 15.47 -23.76
C CYS A 232 1.76 16.70 -23.09
N GLY A 233 1.55 17.80 -23.83
CA GLY A 233 0.88 19.00 -23.32
C GLY A 233 1.68 19.74 -22.23
N PHE A 234 3.01 19.77 -22.33
CA PHE A 234 3.85 20.62 -21.47
C PHE A 234 4.15 21.95 -22.17
N ASP A 235 4.03 23.05 -21.42
CA ASP A 235 4.27 24.41 -21.96
C ASP A 235 5.74 24.69 -22.24
N SER A 236 6.66 24.01 -21.55
CA SER A 236 8.09 24.17 -21.79
C SER A 236 8.86 22.86 -21.64
N VAL A 237 9.84 22.67 -22.52
CA VAL A 237 10.77 21.53 -22.49
C VAL A 237 11.58 21.51 -21.20
N TYR A 238 11.91 22.69 -20.65
CA TYR A 238 12.64 22.82 -19.40
C TYR A 238 11.80 22.25 -18.23
N TYR A 239 10.54 22.68 -18.10
CA TYR A 239 9.63 22.20 -17.07
C TYR A 239 9.37 20.69 -17.19
N PHE A 240 9.15 20.22 -18.44
CA PHE A 240 9.04 18.79 -18.75
C PHE A 240 10.26 18.01 -18.26
N SER A 241 11.47 18.41 -18.68
CA SER A 241 12.72 17.70 -18.35
C SER A 241 12.97 17.67 -16.83
N LYS A 242 12.62 18.75 -16.12
CA LYS A 242 12.68 18.81 -14.66
C LYS A 242 11.72 17.80 -14.03
N LYS A 243 10.45 17.79 -14.45
CA LYS A 243 9.43 16.87 -13.93
C LYS A 243 9.73 15.40 -14.27
N PHE A 244 10.23 15.16 -15.45
CA PHE A 244 10.65 13.83 -15.89
C PHE A 244 11.79 13.32 -14.98
N LYS A 245 12.83 14.11 -14.74
CA LYS A 245 13.93 13.76 -13.84
C LYS A 245 13.46 13.56 -12.39
N GLU A 246 12.53 14.39 -11.89
CA GLU A 246 11.93 14.21 -10.56
C GLU A 246 11.19 12.86 -10.43
N ASN A 247 10.56 12.38 -11.52
CA ASN A 247 9.75 11.15 -11.51
C ASN A 247 10.58 9.89 -11.79
N PHE A 248 11.52 9.94 -12.74
CA PHE A 248 12.27 8.77 -13.22
C PHE A 248 13.74 8.74 -12.77
N GLY A 249 14.20 9.77 -12.05
CA GLY A 249 15.57 9.85 -11.51
C GLY A 249 16.62 10.34 -12.51
N ILE A 250 16.37 10.23 -13.83
CA ILE A 250 17.29 10.66 -14.90
C ILE A 250 16.58 11.58 -15.90
N SER A 251 17.36 12.38 -16.66
CA SER A 251 16.80 13.30 -17.65
C SER A 251 16.26 12.56 -18.86
N PRO A 252 15.26 13.12 -19.60
CA PRO A 252 14.72 12.52 -20.82
C PRO A 252 15.81 12.18 -21.84
N SER A 253 16.76 13.07 -22.07
CA SER A 253 17.88 12.88 -23.03
C SER A 253 18.83 11.73 -22.67
N ARG A 254 18.84 11.28 -21.41
CA ARG A 254 19.61 10.10 -20.98
C ARG A 254 18.85 8.79 -21.10
N TYR A 255 17.55 8.86 -21.28
CA TYR A 255 16.70 7.68 -21.54
C TYR A 255 16.77 7.25 -23.02
N GLU A 256 17.24 8.11 -23.92
CA GLU A 256 17.40 7.81 -25.34
C GLU A 256 18.55 6.83 -25.66
N TYR A 257 19.46 6.58 -24.70
CA TYR A 257 20.68 5.76 -24.91
C TYR A 257 20.59 4.41 -24.24
#